data_9a0057b0e0b8c30a1c3302805dcfbd22
#
_entry.id   9a0057b0e0b8c30a1c3302805dcfbd22
#
_cell.length_a   1.000
_cell.length_b   1.000
_cell.length_c   1.000
_cell.angle_alpha   90.00
_cell.angle_beta   90.00
_cell.angle_gamma   90.00
#
_symmetry.space_group_name_H-M   'P 1'
#
loop_
_entity.id
_entity.type
_entity.pdbx_description
1 polymer ?
#
loop_
_entity_poly.entity_id
_entity_poly.type
_entity_poly.pdbx_seq_one_letter_code
_entity_poly.pdbx_strand_id
1 'polypeptide(L)'
;MIALEEFSAWMRENSTLSDSSVYKYTRAVNTISNEMKEKGVITESLLVMSVLQLDVFVPLILHDPDFVAKNKTGNNMYSNALKQYRLFRNVEAVEVVDHDEVTSVIEDYANLKETERDAVVKSRIGQGLFRKELIKKYNSSCVITGINEKKLLIASHVKPWAVCTNAERLSVENGLLLSPTFDKLFDCGLISFADSGRILISSQLSAEVVSKLHISATDTFNLKASQELKQNLEYHRDVVFTTQGRMKAV
;
A
#
# COMPACT_ATOMS: atom_id res chain seq x y z
N MET A 1 -15.99 14.02 -20.13
CA MET A 1 -16.89 15.09 -19.65
C MET A 1 -17.62 14.67 -18.40
N ILE A 2 -18.29 13.53 -18.36
CA ILE A 2 -19.07 13.04 -17.20
C ILE A 2 -18.29 13.07 -15.88
N ALA A 3 -17.07 12.54 -15.83
CA ALA A 3 -16.27 12.50 -14.60
C ALA A 3 -15.93 13.88 -13.99
N LEU A 4 -15.80 14.93 -14.81
CA LEU A 4 -15.53 16.29 -14.31
C LEU A 4 -16.80 16.98 -13.79
N GLU A 5 -17.95 16.67 -14.36
CA GLU A 5 -19.25 17.17 -13.90
C GLU A 5 -19.62 16.53 -12.56
N GLU A 6 -19.42 15.21 -12.44
CA GLU A 6 -19.61 14.47 -11.19
C GLU A 6 -18.66 14.95 -10.09
N PHE A 7 -17.39 15.19 -10.42
CA PHE A 7 -16.41 15.75 -9.49
C PHE A 7 -16.80 17.15 -9.02
N SER A 8 -17.28 18.00 -9.92
CA SER A 8 -17.76 19.34 -9.59
C SER A 8 -18.98 19.30 -8.66
N ALA A 9 -19.95 18.43 -8.93
CA ALA A 9 -21.12 18.21 -8.08
C ALA A 9 -20.70 17.69 -6.69
N TRP A 10 -19.84 16.68 -6.66
CA TRP A 10 -19.35 16.12 -5.41
C TRP A 10 -18.63 17.15 -4.53
N MET A 11 -17.80 18.03 -5.11
CA MET A 11 -17.12 19.09 -4.33
C MET A 11 -18.12 20.07 -3.70
N ARG A 12 -19.22 20.41 -4.40
CA ARG A 12 -20.25 21.29 -3.83
C ARG A 12 -20.95 20.67 -2.63
N GLU A 13 -21.15 19.36 -2.66
CA GLU A 13 -21.84 18.62 -1.59
C GLU A 13 -20.91 18.27 -0.42
N ASN A 14 -19.63 18.01 -0.68
CA ASN A 14 -18.70 17.42 0.30
C ASN A 14 -17.57 18.37 0.73
N SER A 15 -17.60 19.64 0.35
CA SER A 15 -16.59 20.61 0.75
C SER A 15 -17.19 21.99 1.02
N THR A 16 -16.42 22.85 1.69
CA THR A 16 -16.78 24.27 1.95
C THR A 16 -16.21 25.21 0.88
N LEU A 17 -15.84 24.69 -0.29
CA LEU A 17 -15.24 25.46 -1.36
C LEU A 17 -16.27 26.40 -2.01
N SER A 18 -15.84 27.62 -2.38
CA SER A 18 -16.65 28.51 -3.19
C SER A 18 -16.83 27.96 -4.61
N ASP A 19 -17.92 28.33 -5.29
CA ASP A 19 -18.16 27.95 -6.69
C ASP A 19 -16.98 28.31 -7.62
N SER A 20 -16.33 29.45 -7.38
CA SER A 20 -15.12 29.85 -8.09
C SER A 20 -13.97 28.86 -7.88
N SER A 21 -13.79 28.32 -6.67
CA SER A 21 -12.79 27.33 -6.36
C SER A 21 -13.13 25.98 -6.98
N VAL A 22 -14.39 25.56 -6.89
CA VAL A 22 -14.87 24.34 -7.54
C VAL A 22 -14.59 24.37 -9.03
N TYR A 23 -14.94 25.46 -9.70
CA TYR A 23 -14.68 25.65 -11.13
C TYR A 23 -13.19 25.57 -11.47
N LYS A 24 -12.33 26.28 -10.69
CA LYS A 24 -10.89 26.28 -10.89
C LYS A 24 -10.28 24.88 -10.69
N TYR A 25 -10.69 24.15 -9.65
CA TYR A 25 -10.18 22.81 -9.35
C TYR A 25 -10.58 21.79 -10.41
N THR A 26 -11.84 21.85 -10.88
CA THR A 26 -12.31 20.98 -11.97
C THR A 26 -11.48 21.16 -13.24
N ARG A 27 -11.20 22.42 -13.62
CA ARG A 27 -10.35 22.71 -14.77
C ARG A 27 -8.90 22.32 -14.55
N ALA A 28 -8.38 22.53 -13.33
CA ALA A 28 -6.99 22.22 -12.98
C ALA A 28 -6.69 20.74 -13.16
N VAL A 29 -7.58 19.83 -12.71
CA VAL A 29 -7.39 18.39 -12.88
C VAL A 29 -7.25 18.01 -14.36
N ASN A 30 -8.11 18.57 -15.22
CA ASN A 30 -8.04 18.30 -16.66
C ASN A 30 -6.75 18.85 -17.28
N THR A 31 -6.35 20.06 -16.90
CA THR A 31 -5.10 20.68 -17.38
C THR A 31 -3.88 19.85 -16.96
N ILE A 32 -3.81 19.45 -15.69
CA ILE A 32 -2.72 18.59 -15.18
C ILE A 32 -2.70 17.27 -15.94
N SER A 33 -3.85 16.64 -16.11
CA SER A 33 -3.98 15.37 -16.84
C SER A 33 -3.38 15.44 -18.24
N ASN A 34 -3.70 16.50 -18.99
CA ASN A 34 -3.20 16.67 -20.35
C ASN A 34 -1.68 16.96 -20.36
N GLU A 35 -1.21 17.89 -19.54
CA GLU A 35 0.21 18.25 -19.47
C GLU A 35 1.09 17.05 -19.06
N MET A 36 0.67 16.29 -18.06
CA MET A 36 1.43 15.13 -17.60
C MET A 36 1.42 13.99 -18.61
N LYS A 37 0.35 13.86 -19.39
CA LYS A 37 0.30 12.90 -20.50
C LYS A 37 1.21 13.32 -21.64
N GLU A 38 1.22 14.60 -22.02
CA GLU A 38 2.11 15.13 -23.06
C GLU A 38 3.59 14.98 -22.67
N LYS A 39 3.91 15.12 -21.39
CA LYS A 39 5.25 14.88 -20.84
C LYS A 39 5.65 13.41 -20.72
N GLY A 40 4.70 12.48 -20.90
CA GLY A 40 4.93 11.05 -20.69
C GLY A 40 5.07 10.64 -19.21
N VAL A 41 4.69 11.51 -18.26
CA VAL A 41 4.65 11.17 -16.83
C VAL A 41 3.53 10.19 -16.54
N ILE A 42 2.42 10.31 -17.26
CA ILE A 42 1.29 9.38 -17.22
C ILE A 42 0.96 8.88 -18.62
N THR A 43 0.49 7.63 -18.72
CA THR A 43 0.16 6.98 -20.00
C THR A 43 -1.29 7.20 -20.41
N GLU A 44 -2.18 7.41 -19.45
CA GLU A 44 -3.61 7.66 -19.65
C GLU A 44 -4.09 8.88 -18.86
N SER A 45 -5.30 9.34 -19.14
CA SER A 45 -5.87 10.50 -18.44
C SER A 45 -6.14 10.17 -16.97
N LEU A 46 -5.83 11.13 -16.05
CA LEU A 46 -6.22 11.04 -14.65
C LEU A 46 -7.72 10.78 -14.45
N LEU A 47 -8.54 11.19 -15.42
CA LEU A 47 -9.99 11.09 -15.34
C LEU A 47 -10.53 9.66 -15.47
N VAL A 48 -9.74 8.76 -16.07
CA VAL A 48 -10.09 7.34 -16.24
C VAL A 48 -9.32 6.41 -15.32
N MET A 49 -8.30 6.92 -14.63
CA MET A 49 -7.48 6.14 -13.70
C MET A 49 -8.30 5.59 -12.53
N SER A 50 -7.98 4.38 -12.11
CA SER A 50 -8.44 3.84 -10.83
C SER A 50 -7.80 4.60 -9.66
N VAL A 51 -8.36 4.46 -8.45
CA VAL A 51 -7.78 5.08 -7.24
C VAL A 51 -6.35 4.60 -6.99
N LEU A 52 -6.08 3.31 -7.20
CA LEU A 52 -4.74 2.75 -7.05
C LEU A 52 -3.73 3.36 -8.03
N GLN A 53 -4.14 3.63 -9.26
CA GLN A 53 -3.30 4.34 -10.23
C GLN A 53 -3.09 5.81 -9.82
N LEU A 54 -4.13 6.49 -9.32
CA LEU A 54 -4.00 7.85 -8.80
C LEU A 54 -3.04 7.90 -7.61
N ASP A 55 -3.04 6.90 -6.73
CA ASP A 55 -2.12 6.79 -5.59
C ASP A 55 -0.66 6.64 -6.01
N VAL A 56 -0.41 6.09 -7.20
CA VAL A 56 0.94 6.02 -7.80
C VAL A 56 1.30 7.32 -8.50
N PHE A 57 0.42 7.82 -9.37
CA PHE A 57 0.77 8.93 -10.27
C PHE A 57 0.67 10.31 -9.63
N VAL A 58 -0.25 10.53 -8.68
CA VAL A 58 -0.36 11.84 -8.02
C VAL A 58 0.93 12.24 -7.29
N PRO A 59 1.57 11.38 -6.48
CA PRO A 59 2.87 11.68 -5.91
C PRO A 59 3.94 12.02 -6.96
N LEU A 60 4.03 11.26 -8.05
CA LEU A 60 4.98 11.54 -9.14
C LEU A 60 4.75 12.92 -9.75
N ILE A 61 3.49 13.28 -10.01
CA ILE A 61 3.12 14.61 -10.50
C ILE A 61 3.53 15.71 -9.51
N LEU A 62 3.29 15.50 -8.21
CA LEU A 62 3.63 16.46 -7.16
C LEU A 62 5.15 16.72 -7.04
N HIS A 63 6.00 15.80 -7.50
CA HIS A 63 7.45 15.93 -7.50
C HIS A 63 8.04 16.33 -8.86
N ASP A 64 7.22 16.43 -9.92
CA ASP A 64 7.67 16.94 -11.22
C ASP A 64 8.12 18.40 -11.09
N PRO A 65 9.35 18.78 -11.51
CA PRO A 65 9.89 20.12 -11.30
C PRO A 65 9.05 21.24 -11.90
N ASP A 66 8.46 21.03 -13.10
CA ASP A 66 7.62 22.03 -13.76
C ASP A 66 6.27 22.15 -13.06
N PHE A 67 5.73 21.01 -12.59
CA PHE A 67 4.53 21.04 -11.76
C PHE A 67 4.77 21.80 -10.46
N VAL A 68 5.88 21.56 -9.77
CA VAL A 68 6.24 22.25 -8.52
C VAL A 68 6.29 23.77 -8.75
N ALA A 69 6.98 24.21 -9.82
CA ALA A 69 7.06 25.62 -10.17
C ALA A 69 5.69 26.23 -10.46
N LYS A 70 4.87 25.55 -11.27
CA LYS A 70 3.50 25.97 -11.61
C LYS A 70 2.59 25.99 -10.38
N ASN A 71 2.69 24.99 -9.52
CA ASN A 71 1.86 24.88 -8.31
C ASN A 71 2.17 26.01 -7.32
N LYS A 72 3.46 26.36 -7.16
CA LYS A 72 3.89 27.48 -6.33
C LYS A 72 3.31 28.81 -6.84
N THR A 73 3.38 29.07 -8.14
CA THR A 73 2.79 30.27 -8.77
C THR A 73 1.25 30.28 -8.62
N GLY A 74 0.61 29.13 -8.63
CA GLY A 74 -0.83 28.96 -8.44
C GLY A 74 -1.29 28.89 -6.99
N ASN A 75 -0.48 29.27 -6.00
CA ASN A 75 -0.79 29.19 -4.56
C ASN A 75 -1.32 27.81 -4.14
N ASN A 76 -0.66 26.74 -4.58
CA ASN A 76 -1.01 25.34 -4.33
C ASN A 76 -2.40 24.91 -4.86
N MET A 77 -2.99 25.69 -5.77
CA MET A 77 -4.29 25.37 -6.35
C MET A 77 -4.30 24.00 -7.05
N TYR A 78 -3.23 23.70 -7.78
CA TYR A 78 -3.14 22.45 -8.56
C TYR A 78 -3.01 21.23 -7.66
N SER A 79 -2.17 21.26 -6.63
CA SER A 79 -2.04 20.17 -5.66
C SER A 79 -3.32 19.97 -4.84
N ASN A 80 -4.00 21.06 -4.47
CA ASN A 80 -5.30 20.98 -3.80
C ASN A 80 -6.38 20.39 -4.71
N ALA A 81 -6.37 20.70 -6.00
CA ALA A 81 -7.29 20.11 -6.97
C ALA A 81 -7.08 18.59 -7.10
N LEU A 82 -5.81 18.13 -7.19
CA LEU A 82 -5.49 16.71 -7.21
C LEU A 82 -5.91 15.99 -5.93
N LYS A 83 -5.71 16.63 -4.76
CA LYS A 83 -6.15 16.10 -3.47
C LYS A 83 -7.68 15.92 -3.42
N GLN A 84 -8.44 16.92 -3.86
CA GLN A 84 -9.90 16.82 -3.92
C GLN A 84 -10.36 15.77 -4.93
N TYR A 85 -9.71 15.68 -6.08
CA TYR A 85 -10.02 14.67 -7.09
C TYR A 85 -9.78 13.24 -6.57
N ARG A 86 -8.66 13.03 -5.87
CA ARG A 86 -8.38 11.75 -5.23
C ARG A 86 -9.42 11.39 -4.18
N LEU A 87 -9.86 12.35 -3.35
CA LEU A 87 -10.94 12.15 -2.37
C LEU A 87 -12.25 11.75 -3.04
N PHE A 88 -12.64 12.46 -4.10
CA PHE A 88 -13.81 12.14 -4.91
C PHE A 88 -13.78 10.70 -5.43
N ARG A 89 -12.65 10.30 -5.99
CA ARG A 89 -12.46 8.93 -6.52
C ARG A 89 -12.40 7.87 -5.42
N ASN A 90 -12.13 8.26 -4.18
CA ASN A 90 -11.99 7.37 -3.02
C ASN A 90 -13.30 7.08 -2.28
N VAL A 91 -14.42 7.64 -2.68
CA VAL A 91 -15.73 7.40 -2.02
C VAL A 91 -16.12 5.92 -2.05
N GLU A 92 -15.53 5.12 -2.94
CA GLU A 92 -15.72 3.65 -3.00
C GLU A 92 -14.47 2.82 -2.67
N ALA A 93 -13.30 3.41 -2.48
CA ALA A 93 -12.05 2.69 -2.31
C ALA A 93 -11.36 3.05 -1.01
N VAL A 94 -11.28 2.07 -0.14
CA VAL A 94 -10.55 2.15 1.14
C VAL A 94 -9.04 2.23 0.92
N GLU A 95 -8.48 3.37 1.32
CA GLU A 95 -7.22 3.68 1.99
C GLU A 95 -5.86 3.13 1.54
N VAL A 96 -5.00 4.10 1.40
CA VAL A 96 -3.66 4.33 1.95
C VAL A 96 -2.52 3.56 1.29
N VAL A 97 -1.84 4.28 0.42
CA VAL A 97 -0.41 4.05 0.13
C VAL A 97 0.39 4.75 1.23
N ASP A 98 1.30 4.04 1.88
CA ASP A 98 2.20 4.58 2.89
C ASP A 98 3.08 5.68 2.27
N HIS A 99 3.11 6.87 2.89
CA HIS A 99 3.82 8.04 2.35
C HIS A 99 5.35 7.81 2.25
N ASP A 100 5.92 7.03 3.17
CA ASP A 100 7.37 6.76 3.20
C ASP A 100 7.79 5.80 2.07
N GLU A 101 6.93 4.82 1.71
CA GLU A 101 7.15 3.95 0.56
C GLU A 101 7.05 4.69 -0.78
N VAL A 102 6.20 5.71 -0.87
CA VAL A 102 6.04 6.51 -2.09
C VAL A 102 7.27 7.36 -2.36
N THR A 103 7.90 7.92 -1.33
CA THR A 103 9.07 8.80 -1.48
C THR A 103 10.27 8.05 -2.07
N SER A 104 10.54 6.82 -1.61
CA SER A 104 11.63 5.99 -2.16
C SER A 104 11.43 5.62 -3.64
N VAL A 105 10.18 5.44 -4.07
CA VAL A 105 9.83 5.12 -5.47
C VAL A 105 9.98 6.32 -6.39
N ILE A 106 9.75 7.54 -5.88
CA ILE A 106 9.84 8.77 -6.69
C ILE A 106 11.28 9.04 -7.11
N GLU A 107 12.24 8.86 -6.20
CA GLU A 107 13.66 9.06 -6.49
C GLU A 107 14.15 8.05 -7.54
N ASP A 108 13.72 6.79 -7.45
CA ASP A 108 14.06 5.76 -8.44
C ASP A 108 13.34 5.98 -9.78
N TYR A 109 12.06 6.41 -9.76
CA TYR A 109 11.22 6.53 -10.96
C TYR A 109 11.74 7.57 -11.96
N ALA A 110 12.29 8.69 -11.49
CA ALA A 110 12.80 9.76 -12.36
C ALA A 110 13.97 9.29 -13.26
N ASN A 111 14.72 8.28 -12.81
CA ASN A 111 15.90 7.75 -13.48
C ASN A 111 15.64 6.48 -14.29
N LEU A 112 14.42 5.92 -14.26
CA LEU A 112 14.07 4.67 -14.93
C LEU A 112 13.71 4.87 -16.41
N LYS A 113 13.99 3.84 -17.23
CA LYS A 113 13.49 3.73 -18.62
C LYS A 113 11.97 3.50 -18.61
N GLU A 114 11.30 3.82 -19.71
CA GLU A 114 9.83 3.72 -19.85
C GLU A 114 9.29 2.32 -19.48
N THR A 115 9.96 1.25 -19.92
CA THR A 115 9.59 -0.14 -19.60
C THR A 115 9.72 -0.49 -18.11
N GLU A 116 10.68 0.13 -17.42
CA GLU A 116 10.89 -0.05 -15.99
C GLU A 116 9.86 0.74 -15.18
N ARG A 117 9.46 1.93 -15.65
CA ARG A 117 8.37 2.73 -15.09
C ARG A 117 7.05 1.96 -15.07
N ASP A 118 6.70 1.33 -16.20
CA ASP A 118 5.50 0.49 -16.29
C ASP A 118 5.53 -0.69 -15.32
N ALA A 119 6.69 -1.31 -15.12
CA ALA A 119 6.85 -2.40 -14.16
C ALA A 119 6.66 -1.94 -12.72
N VAL A 120 7.19 -0.77 -12.35
CA VAL A 120 7.00 -0.16 -11.02
C VAL A 120 5.53 0.16 -10.77
N VAL A 121 4.85 0.79 -11.73
CA VAL A 121 3.41 1.10 -11.63
C VAL A 121 2.58 -0.17 -11.45
N LYS A 122 2.80 -1.20 -12.28
CA LYS A 122 2.11 -2.49 -12.17
C LYS A 122 2.35 -3.16 -10.81
N SER A 123 3.59 -3.11 -10.31
CA SER A 123 3.93 -3.63 -8.99
C SER A 123 3.17 -2.92 -7.87
N ARG A 124 3.08 -1.59 -7.90
CA ARG A 124 2.37 -0.80 -6.89
C ARG A 124 0.85 -1.00 -6.94
N ILE A 125 0.27 -1.04 -8.13
CA ILE A 125 -1.14 -1.38 -8.29
C ILE A 125 -1.41 -2.76 -7.69
N GLY A 126 -0.52 -3.73 -7.95
CA GLY A 126 -0.62 -5.07 -7.39
C GLY A 126 -0.54 -5.09 -5.86
N GLN A 127 0.38 -4.34 -5.25
CA GLN A 127 0.48 -4.22 -3.79
C GLN A 127 -0.79 -3.60 -3.17
N GLY A 128 -1.36 -2.58 -3.80
CA GLY A 128 -2.63 -1.98 -3.37
C GLY A 128 -3.81 -2.96 -3.42
N LEU A 129 -3.90 -3.78 -4.48
CA LEU A 129 -4.91 -4.84 -4.59
C LEU A 129 -4.70 -5.92 -3.53
N PHE A 130 -3.47 -6.41 -3.34
CA PHE A 130 -3.11 -7.37 -2.33
C PHE A 130 -3.52 -6.90 -0.93
N ARG A 131 -3.19 -5.64 -0.57
CA ARG A 131 -3.59 -5.04 0.70
C ARG A 131 -5.12 -4.99 0.85
N LYS A 132 -5.84 -4.57 -0.18
CA LYS A 132 -7.31 -4.49 -0.18
C LYS A 132 -7.94 -5.85 0.11
N GLU A 133 -7.46 -6.90 -0.54
CA GLU A 133 -7.97 -8.25 -0.35
C GLU A 133 -7.62 -8.81 1.05
N LEU A 134 -6.44 -8.51 1.60
CA LEU A 134 -6.10 -8.89 2.98
C LEU A 134 -6.97 -8.18 4.02
N ILE A 135 -7.22 -6.88 3.85
CA ILE A 135 -8.15 -6.13 4.70
C ILE A 135 -9.54 -6.80 4.70
N LYS A 136 -10.03 -7.23 3.54
CA LYS A 136 -11.29 -7.95 3.41
C LYS A 136 -11.22 -9.34 4.06
N LYS A 137 -10.17 -10.12 3.77
CA LYS A 137 -9.97 -11.49 4.31
C LYS A 137 -9.96 -11.48 5.84
N TYR A 138 -9.28 -10.53 6.46
CA TYR A 138 -9.13 -10.44 7.91
C TYR A 138 -10.09 -9.45 8.60
N ASN A 139 -11.14 -9.01 7.91
CA ASN A 139 -12.16 -8.09 8.44
C ASN A 139 -11.56 -6.82 9.04
N SER A 140 -10.56 -6.23 8.37
CA SER A 140 -9.84 -5.03 8.82
C SER A 140 -9.20 -5.18 10.21
N SER A 141 -8.75 -6.37 10.60
CA SER A 141 -8.15 -6.60 11.93
C SER A 141 -6.82 -7.32 11.83
N CYS A 142 -5.85 -6.89 12.65
CA CYS A 142 -4.59 -7.61 12.82
C CYS A 142 -4.85 -9.02 13.35
N VAL A 143 -4.23 -10.02 12.73
CA VAL A 143 -4.41 -11.44 13.09
C VAL A 143 -4.01 -11.73 14.54
N ILE A 144 -2.99 -11.05 15.07
CA ILE A 144 -2.46 -11.30 16.41
C ILE A 144 -3.14 -10.40 17.45
N THR A 145 -3.17 -9.09 17.21
CA THR A 145 -3.59 -8.12 18.24
C THR A 145 -5.08 -7.78 18.17
N GLY A 146 -5.77 -8.09 17.08
CA GLY A 146 -7.14 -7.67 16.86
C GLY A 146 -7.31 -6.16 16.61
N ILE A 147 -6.23 -5.39 16.55
CA ILE A 147 -6.29 -3.94 16.23
C ILE A 147 -6.96 -3.79 14.87
N ASN A 148 -7.99 -2.93 14.80
CA ASN A 148 -8.80 -2.69 13.60
C ASN A 148 -8.64 -1.27 13.03
N GLU A 149 -7.65 -0.51 13.48
CA GLU A 149 -7.30 0.78 12.87
C GLU A 149 -6.50 0.52 11.58
N LYS A 150 -7.14 0.72 10.44
CA LYS A 150 -6.57 0.38 9.11
C LYS A 150 -5.21 1.03 8.85
N LYS A 151 -4.97 2.24 9.39
CA LYS A 151 -3.71 2.96 9.25
C LYS A 151 -2.54 2.28 9.97
N LEU A 152 -2.84 1.44 10.95
CA LEU A 152 -1.86 0.65 11.71
C LEU A 152 -1.73 -0.79 11.20
N LEU A 153 -2.38 -1.15 10.09
CA LEU A 153 -2.31 -2.51 9.56
C LEU A 153 -1.37 -2.58 8.36
N ILE A 154 -0.54 -3.60 8.32
CA ILE A 154 0.39 -3.90 7.23
C ILE A 154 -0.05 -5.18 6.53
N ALA A 155 -0.04 -5.16 5.21
CA ALA A 155 -0.24 -6.33 4.36
C ALA A 155 1.10 -7.07 4.22
N SER A 156 1.40 -7.94 5.17
CA SER A 156 2.67 -8.67 5.29
C SER A 156 2.69 -9.88 4.37
N HIS A 157 3.76 -10.04 3.56
CA HIS A 157 3.95 -11.23 2.75
C HIS A 157 4.52 -12.37 3.59
N VAL A 158 3.93 -13.56 3.45
CA VAL A 158 4.39 -14.77 4.15
C VAL A 158 5.66 -15.33 3.50
N LYS A 159 5.62 -15.59 2.20
CA LYS A 159 6.81 -15.86 1.40
C LYS A 159 7.38 -14.51 0.93
N PRO A 160 8.67 -14.21 1.19
CA PRO A 160 9.24 -12.90 0.90
C PRO A 160 9.07 -12.47 -0.55
N TRP A 161 8.72 -11.22 -0.78
CA TRP A 161 8.48 -10.64 -2.12
C TRP A 161 9.57 -10.95 -3.14
N ALA A 162 10.85 -10.91 -2.71
CA ALA A 162 12.00 -11.09 -3.59
C ALA A 162 12.07 -12.47 -4.26
N VAL A 163 11.51 -13.50 -3.61
CA VAL A 163 11.53 -14.88 -4.10
C VAL A 163 10.19 -15.36 -4.67
N CYS A 164 9.19 -14.47 -4.69
CA CYS A 164 7.88 -14.77 -5.24
C CYS A 164 7.81 -14.59 -6.74
N THR A 165 7.04 -15.45 -7.41
CA THR A 165 6.53 -15.20 -8.75
C THR A 165 5.53 -14.04 -8.73
N ASN A 166 5.22 -13.44 -9.89
CA ASN A 166 4.24 -12.37 -9.97
C ASN A 166 2.84 -12.78 -9.48
N ALA A 167 2.45 -14.03 -9.67
CA ALA A 167 1.18 -14.57 -9.16
C ALA A 167 1.19 -14.67 -7.63
N GLU A 168 2.26 -15.20 -7.03
CA GLU A 168 2.40 -15.32 -5.58
C GLU A 168 2.46 -13.95 -4.87
N ARG A 169 3.04 -12.93 -5.52
CA ARG A 169 3.09 -11.55 -4.99
C ARG A 169 1.71 -10.93 -4.81
N LEU A 170 0.75 -11.34 -5.62
CA LEU A 170 -0.62 -10.81 -5.64
C LEU A 170 -1.62 -11.74 -4.94
N SER A 171 -1.21 -12.96 -4.61
CA SER A 171 -2.07 -13.95 -3.96
C SER A 171 -2.36 -13.55 -2.51
N VAL A 172 -3.63 -13.36 -2.17
CA VAL A 172 -4.08 -13.12 -0.79
C VAL A 172 -3.71 -14.27 0.15
N GLU A 173 -3.44 -15.45 -0.41
CA GLU A 173 -2.98 -16.63 0.32
C GLU A 173 -1.47 -16.60 0.62
N ASN A 174 -0.77 -15.60 0.10
CA ASN A 174 0.61 -15.29 0.49
C ASN A 174 0.67 -14.10 1.47
N GLY A 175 -0.38 -13.85 2.23
CA GLY A 175 -0.40 -12.69 3.09
C GLY A 175 -1.10 -12.84 4.43
N LEU A 176 -0.61 -12.08 5.40
CA LEU A 176 -1.23 -11.85 6.70
C LEU A 176 -1.44 -10.35 6.91
N LEU A 177 -2.50 -9.99 7.65
CA LEU A 177 -2.73 -8.61 8.06
C LEU A 177 -2.22 -8.41 9.48
N LEU A 178 -1.16 -7.65 9.65
CA LEU A 178 -0.44 -7.51 10.92
C LEU A 178 -0.33 -6.04 11.35
N SER A 179 -0.18 -5.80 12.64
CA SER A 179 0.27 -4.50 13.14
C SER A 179 1.78 -4.34 12.94
N PRO A 180 2.34 -3.10 12.91
CA PRO A 180 3.73 -2.85 12.54
C PRO A 180 4.76 -3.66 13.34
N THR A 181 4.56 -3.77 14.65
CA THR A 181 5.45 -4.55 15.51
C THR A 181 5.47 -6.03 15.12
N PHE A 182 4.30 -6.62 14.87
CA PHE A 182 4.20 -8.04 14.53
C PHE A 182 4.59 -8.33 13.09
N ASP A 183 4.36 -7.41 12.18
CA ASP A 183 4.91 -7.45 10.83
C ASP A 183 6.44 -7.51 10.87
N LYS A 184 7.08 -6.60 11.61
CA LYS A 184 8.53 -6.59 11.74
C LYS A 184 9.09 -7.86 12.39
N LEU A 185 8.44 -8.39 13.42
CA LEU A 185 8.84 -9.66 14.06
C LEU A 185 8.74 -10.84 13.09
N PHE A 186 7.69 -10.86 12.27
CA PHE A 186 7.47 -11.88 11.27
C PHE A 186 8.50 -11.80 10.14
N ASP A 187 8.68 -10.63 9.55
CA ASP A 187 9.67 -10.40 8.49
C ASP A 187 11.11 -10.74 8.90
N CYS A 188 11.46 -10.45 10.16
CA CYS A 188 12.78 -10.80 10.70
C CYS A 188 12.88 -12.27 11.11
N GLY A 189 11.84 -13.08 10.99
CA GLY A 189 11.83 -14.47 11.39
C GLY A 189 11.91 -14.67 12.90
N LEU A 190 11.52 -13.67 13.69
CA LEU A 190 11.48 -13.78 15.16
C LEU A 190 10.19 -14.43 15.65
N ILE A 191 9.16 -14.42 14.83
CA ILE A 191 7.94 -15.21 15.00
C ILE A 191 7.58 -15.91 13.69
N SER A 192 6.81 -16.98 13.79
CA SER A 192 6.14 -17.67 12.68
C SER A 192 4.87 -18.34 13.18
N PHE A 193 4.21 -19.12 12.32
CA PHE A 193 3.01 -19.86 12.70
C PHE A 193 3.08 -21.32 12.23
N ALA A 194 2.56 -22.22 13.07
CA ALA A 194 2.24 -23.58 12.65
C ALA A 194 0.95 -23.59 11.80
N ASP A 195 0.69 -24.67 11.09
CA ASP A 195 -0.51 -24.84 10.25
C ASP A 195 -1.83 -24.74 11.03
N SER A 196 -1.78 -25.01 12.35
CA SER A 196 -2.89 -24.84 13.28
C SER A 196 -3.18 -23.38 13.64
N GLY A 197 -2.30 -22.45 13.25
CA GLY A 197 -2.33 -21.04 13.69
C GLY A 197 -1.63 -20.79 15.02
N ARG A 198 -1.02 -21.81 15.65
CA ARG A 198 -0.21 -21.61 16.85
C ARG A 198 1.04 -20.79 16.50
N ILE A 199 1.30 -19.76 17.30
CA ILE A 199 2.51 -18.93 17.13
C ILE A 199 3.77 -19.73 17.49
N LEU A 200 4.82 -19.52 16.70
CA LEU A 200 6.18 -20.01 16.94
C LEU A 200 7.04 -18.80 17.29
N ILE A 201 7.70 -18.84 18.41
CA ILE A 201 8.52 -17.74 18.93
C ILE A 201 9.98 -18.16 18.88
N SER A 202 10.83 -17.35 18.26
CA SER A 202 12.27 -17.60 18.20
C SER A 202 12.91 -17.47 19.58
N SER A 203 13.85 -18.35 19.87
CA SER A 203 14.68 -18.26 21.08
C SER A 203 15.60 -17.02 21.12
N GLN A 204 15.70 -16.26 20.02
CA GLN A 204 16.39 -14.97 19.99
C GLN A 204 15.59 -13.87 20.71
N LEU A 205 14.29 -14.04 20.91
CA LEU A 205 13.48 -13.13 21.74
C LEU A 205 13.63 -13.52 23.20
N SER A 206 14.07 -12.56 24.03
CA SER A 206 14.12 -12.78 25.49
C SER A 206 12.71 -12.93 26.07
N ALA A 207 12.61 -13.66 27.19
CA ALA A 207 11.35 -13.82 27.89
C ALA A 207 10.71 -12.47 28.30
N GLU A 208 11.53 -11.47 28.60
CA GLU A 208 11.07 -10.11 28.92
C GLU A 208 10.39 -9.45 27.71
N VAL A 209 10.98 -9.56 26.52
CA VAL A 209 10.38 -9.01 25.28
C VAL A 209 9.10 -9.75 24.94
N VAL A 210 9.09 -11.08 25.02
CA VAL A 210 7.89 -11.90 24.78
C VAL A 210 6.74 -11.48 25.73
N SER A 211 7.04 -11.27 27.02
CA SER A 211 6.07 -10.78 27.99
C SER A 211 5.52 -9.40 27.65
N LYS A 212 6.38 -8.46 27.22
CA LYS A 212 5.97 -7.10 26.81
C LYS A 212 5.14 -7.10 25.52
N LEU A 213 5.31 -8.08 24.66
CA LEU A 213 4.51 -8.27 23.44
C LEU A 213 3.14 -8.91 23.73
N HIS A 214 2.92 -9.35 24.98
CA HIS A 214 1.70 -10.05 25.41
C HIS A 214 1.36 -11.28 24.55
N ILE A 215 2.38 -12.06 24.16
CA ILE A 215 2.24 -13.31 23.42
C ILE A 215 2.83 -14.48 24.17
N SER A 216 2.29 -15.66 23.93
CA SER A 216 2.77 -16.94 24.50
C SER A 216 2.91 -18.00 23.41
N ALA A 217 3.86 -18.91 23.56
CA ALA A 217 4.02 -20.05 22.63
C ALA A 217 2.79 -20.98 22.58
N THR A 218 1.84 -20.83 23.49
CA THR A 218 0.55 -21.54 23.50
C THR A 218 -0.55 -20.84 22.73
N ASP A 219 -0.35 -19.56 22.33
CA ASP A 219 -1.36 -18.79 21.64
C ASP A 219 -1.62 -19.34 20.24
N THR A 220 -2.89 -19.34 19.87
CA THR A 220 -3.36 -19.82 18.57
C THR A 220 -4.27 -18.77 17.94
N PHE A 221 -3.98 -18.41 16.69
CA PHE A 221 -4.68 -17.36 15.94
C PHE A 221 -5.41 -17.95 14.74
N ASN A 222 -6.56 -17.38 14.40
CA ASN A 222 -7.31 -17.80 13.23
C ASN A 222 -6.72 -17.16 11.95
N LEU A 223 -5.78 -17.85 11.33
CA LEU A 223 -5.12 -17.40 10.10
C LEU A 223 -6.02 -17.53 8.86
N LYS A 224 -7.24 -18.07 8.97
CA LYS A 224 -8.08 -18.45 7.81
C LYS A 224 -7.28 -19.22 6.76
N ALA A 225 -6.47 -20.17 7.23
CA ALA A 225 -5.44 -20.81 6.42
C ALA A 225 -6.02 -21.79 5.40
N SER A 226 -5.89 -21.43 4.12
CA SER A 226 -6.03 -22.35 2.98
C SER A 226 -4.81 -23.27 2.87
N GLN A 227 -4.87 -24.25 1.97
CA GLN A 227 -3.72 -25.10 1.66
C GLN A 227 -2.52 -24.28 1.13
N GLU A 228 -2.78 -23.26 0.30
CA GLU A 228 -1.75 -22.39 -0.25
C GLU A 228 -1.07 -21.54 0.86
N LEU A 229 -1.85 -20.97 1.78
CA LEU A 229 -1.27 -20.23 2.91
C LEU A 229 -0.39 -21.15 3.78
N LYS A 230 -0.79 -22.40 4.02
CA LYS A 230 0.03 -23.37 4.77
C LYS A 230 1.37 -23.65 4.09
N GLN A 231 1.38 -23.80 2.77
CA GLN A 231 2.61 -23.98 1.99
C GLN A 231 3.53 -22.75 2.09
N ASN A 232 2.97 -21.54 2.01
CA ASN A 232 3.73 -20.31 2.20
C ASN A 232 4.27 -20.18 3.63
N LEU A 233 3.49 -20.58 4.65
CA LEU A 233 3.94 -20.64 6.04
C LEU A 233 5.04 -21.71 6.25
N GLU A 234 4.96 -22.84 5.59
CA GLU A 234 6.03 -23.84 5.58
C GLU A 234 7.35 -23.24 5.06
N TYR A 235 7.28 -22.56 3.90
CA TYR A 235 8.43 -21.82 3.38
C TYR A 235 8.98 -20.82 4.41
N HIS A 236 8.10 -20.04 5.05
CA HIS A 236 8.51 -19.06 6.05
C HIS A 236 9.21 -19.72 7.24
N ARG A 237 8.68 -20.86 7.74
CA ARG A 237 9.31 -21.63 8.83
C ARG A 237 10.69 -22.17 8.45
N ASP A 238 10.85 -22.61 7.22
CA ASP A 238 12.07 -23.27 6.79
C ASP A 238 13.18 -22.29 6.39
N VAL A 239 12.80 -21.14 5.84
CA VAL A 239 13.75 -20.21 5.21
C VAL A 239 13.94 -18.91 6.00
N VAL A 240 12.86 -18.36 6.56
CA VAL A 240 12.87 -17.05 7.22
C VAL A 240 12.95 -17.17 8.73
N PHE A 241 12.17 -18.06 9.34
CA PHE A 241 12.10 -18.19 10.79
C PHE A 241 13.43 -18.68 11.38
N THR A 242 13.95 -17.93 12.35
CA THR A 242 15.26 -18.19 12.95
C THR A 242 15.12 -19.02 14.22
N THR A 243 15.49 -20.30 14.15
CA THR A 243 15.76 -21.13 15.32
C THR A 243 17.25 -21.08 15.67
N GLN A 244 17.62 -21.35 16.93
CA GLN A 244 19.03 -21.40 17.34
C GLN A 244 19.82 -22.35 16.39
N GLY A 245 20.85 -21.81 15.73
CA GLY A 245 21.81 -22.59 14.95
C GLY A 245 21.94 -22.28 13.46
N ARG A 246 21.04 -21.49 12.85
CA ARG A 246 21.26 -21.02 11.48
C ARG A 246 21.82 -19.60 11.49
N MET A 247 23.15 -19.47 11.58
CA MET A 247 23.82 -18.26 11.09
C MET A 247 23.57 -18.19 9.58
N LYS A 248 22.90 -17.13 9.11
CA LYS A 248 22.94 -16.78 7.69
C LYS A 248 24.41 -16.51 7.35
N ALA A 249 25.01 -17.32 6.48
CA ALA A 249 26.21 -16.92 5.78
C ALA A 249 25.91 -15.59 5.07
N VAL A 250 26.69 -14.58 5.38
CA VAL A 250 26.67 -13.24 4.78
C VAL A 250 27.11 -13.34 3.33
#